data_94183d84e487ac2ece7081b2fd49603b
#
_entry.id   94183d84e487ac2ece7081b2fd49603b
#
_cell.length_a   1.000
_cell.length_b   1.000
_cell.length_c   1.000
_cell.angle_alpha   90.00
_cell.angle_beta   90.00
_cell.angle_gamma   90.00
#
_symmetry.space_group_name_H-M   'P 1'
#
loop_
_entity.id
_entity.type
_entity.pdbx_description
1 polymer ?
#
loop_
_entity_poly.entity_id
_entity_poly.type
_entity_poly.pdbx_seq_one_letter_code
_entity_poly.pdbx_strand_id
1 'polypeptide(L)'
;MNVLGIYFGPEMISVVETKGKKLVNNIRIPQEAIAASELEEKVPDEIKIVSLLNDEIRRNNITAKEVNLALSGKDLIIRTFEMPVIPHEELARTINFEARKYIPFKVEELILGHQLCYDKTLRKNLVLLVGIKKETLDKYVSIFKQLDLKIISLEYAAFSVLRLLKLAGLRYSGIVGMIGADLLELDEFNFMVLENGFPLFSRDIILRGGPEGFLKTEEIDSGMILEKLKTEMRVSLDYYHRKFPAKKIGEMFLITNRDYQSDLELFGRDMGLAIRFIDVEKCIGKSIAFSLSFLKGYGSSLSKIIKIVPHIDLILAKIKQAKEVVTAPLEAEVPIFKGLRIEPPILILGLSLCIAAFSFGIYQKLPLHKEISNIRGSRPQVASVNPEATYEELTSIDSEYKRKLDTLDRLIKRQLYLTSPLSAIPQAMPEGVWLTNFSFNKREEDKAELVLQGMVYLADSDREFEAANKFLSNLKENAEFNKYFKEIDITSIYRGQFEKLTVTNFSISCKAY
;
A
#
# COMPACT_ATOMS: atom_id res chain seq x y z
N MET A 1 8.76 -7.41 34.76
CA MET A 1 7.61 -6.62 34.33
C MET A 1 6.99 -7.32 33.14
N ASN A 2 5.69 -7.46 33.08
CA ASN A 2 5.02 -8.04 31.92
C ASN A 2 4.89 -6.95 30.84
N VAL A 3 4.96 -7.37 29.58
CA VAL A 3 4.86 -6.48 28.41
C VAL A 3 3.89 -7.10 27.41
N LEU A 4 3.08 -6.28 26.76
CA LEU A 4 2.23 -6.69 25.65
C LEU A 4 2.95 -6.50 24.33
N GLY A 5 2.86 -7.50 23.47
CA GLY A 5 3.06 -7.37 22.03
C GLY A 5 1.70 -7.45 21.36
N ILE A 6 1.30 -6.41 20.67
CA ILE A 6 0.01 -6.39 19.98
C ILE A 6 0.26 -6.23 18.49
N TYR A 7 -0.28 -7.16 17.72
CA TYR A 7 -0.29 -7.09 16.28
C TYR A 7 -1.68 -6.70 15.77
N PHE A 8 -1.72 -5.68 14.93
CA PHE A 8 -2.90 -5.29 14.16
C PHE A 8 -2.69 -5.65 12.70
N GLY A 9 -3.34 -6.73 12.28
CA GLY A 9 -3.37 -7.20 10.90
C GLY A 9 -4.64 -6.81 10.16
N PRO A 10 -4.73 -7.09 8.86
CA PRO A 10 -5.94 -6.86 8.07
C PRO A 10 -7.12 -7.75 8.48
N GLU A 11 -6.86 -8.99 8.92
CA GLU A 11 -7.90 -9.98 9.29
C GLU A 11 -7.87 -10.35 10.77
N MET A 12 -6.73 -10.17 11.45
CA MET A 12 -6.51 -10.63 12.81
C MET A 12 -5.87 -9.56 13.70
N ILE A 13 -6.35 -9.46 14.95
CA ILE A 13 -5.66 -8.77 16.03
C ILE A 13 -5.12 -9.82 16.99
N SER A 14 -3.83 -9.78 17.30
CA SER A 14 -3.21 -10.69 18.25
C SER A 14 -2.64 -9.91 19.42
N VAL A 15 -3.01 -10.32 20.66
CA VAL A 15 -2.52 -9.73 21.91
C VAL A 15 -1.74 -10.81 22.66
N VAL A 16 -0.46 -10.54 22.91
CA VAL A 16 0.46 -11.49 23.55
C VAL A 16 1.11 -10.84 24.75
N GLU A 17 0.89 -11.42 25.94
CA GLU A 17 1.55 -11.00 27.16
C GLU A 17 2.78 -11.87 27.44
N THR A 18 3.93 -11.24 27.66
CA THR A 18 5.18 -11.94 27.98
C THR A 18 5.83 -11.40 29.26
N LYS A 19 6.54 -12.30 29.94
CA LYS A 19 7.47 -11.95 31.03
C LYS A 19 8.88 -12.38 30.62
N GLY A 20 9.68 -11.40 30.17
CA GLY A 20 10.92 -11.72 29.46
C GLY A 20 10.60 -12.43 28.15
N LYS A 21 11.18 -13.62 27.94
CA LYS A 21 10.86 -14.47 26.77
C LYS A 21 9.71 -15.46 27.02
N LYS A 22 9.22 -15.55 28.26
CA LYS A 22 8.19 -16.53 28.62
C LYS A 22 6.81 -15.99 28.26
N LEU A 23 6.06 -16.77 27.49
CA LEU A 23 4.65 -16.50 27.19
C LEU A 23 3.81 -16.64 28.45
N VAL A 24 3.00 -15.62 28.75
CA VAL A 24 2.02 -15.60 29.85
C VAL A 24 0.64 -15.83 29.31
N ASN A 25 0.15 -14.94 28.45
CA ASN A 25 -1.19 -15.00 27.82
C ASN A 25 -1.09 -14.75 26.31
N ASN A 26 -2.05 -15.32 25.57
CA ASN A 26 -2.26 -15.00 24.17
C ASN A 26 -3.77 -14.92 23.86
N ILE A 27 -4.14 -13.97 23.05
CA ILE A 27 -5.51 -13.74 22.56
C ILE A 27 -5.43 -13.46 21.07
N ARG A 28 -6.38 -14.00 20.31
CA ARG A 28 -6.52 -13.73 18.88
C ARG A 28 -7.96 -13.34 18.60
N ILE A 29 -8.15 -12.22 17.95
CA ILE A 29 -9.45 -11.63 17.65
C ILE A 29 -9.55 -11.46 16.15
N PRO A 30 -10.44 -12.18 15.47
CA PRO A 30 -10.73 -11.93 14.05
C PRO A 30 -11.33 -10.54 13.84
N GLN A 31 -10.93 -9.83 12.80
CA GLN A 31 -11.51 -8.52 12.46
C GLN A 31 -13.01 -8.63 12.13
N GLU A 32 -13.47 -9.76 11.63
CA GLU A 32 -14.89 -10.06 11.41
C GLU A 32 -15.71 -9.94 12.70
N ALA A 33 -15.12 -10.26 13.86
CA ALA A 33 -15.80 -10.11 15.16
C ALA A 33 -16.08 -8.64 15.51
N ILE A 34 -15.32 -7.70 14.95
CA ILE A 34 -15.55 -6.26 15.10
C ILE A 34 -16.80 -5.84 14.31
N ALA A 35 -16.94 -6.36 13.10
CA ALA A 35 -18.10 -6.10 12.24
C ALA A 35 -19.39 -6.75 12.80
N ALA A 36 -19.26 -7.95 13.42
CA ALA A 36 -20.36 -8.72 14.02
C ALA A 36 -20.71 -8.27 15.45
N SER A 37 -20.05 -7.25 16.02
CA SER A 37 -20.35 -6.77 17.37
C SER A 37 -21.79 -6.26 17.46
N GLU A 38 -22.47 -6.54 18.58
CA GLU A 38 -23.87 -6.12 18.86
C GLU A 38 -24.08 -4.61 18.91
N LEU A 39 -23.01 -3.84 18.78
CA LEU A 39 -23.08 -2.39 18.68
C LEU A 39 -23.71 -1.98 17.33
N GLU A 40 -24.62 -1.00 17.38
CA GLU A 40 -25.32 -0.49 16.19
C GLU A 40 -24.36 -0.19 15.02
N GLU A 41 -24.80 -0.41 13.79
CA GLU A 41 -24.00 -0.14 12.56
C GLU A 41 -23.40 1.29 12.50
N LYS A 42 -23.97 2.24 13.25
CA LYS A 42 -23.52 3.64 13.29
C LYS A 42 -22.33 3.90 14.21
N VAL A 43 -21.89 2.93 15.02
CA VAL A 43 -20.78 3.10 15.96
C VAL A 43 -19.44 3.02 15.19
N PRO A 44 -18.53 3.98 15.36
CA PRO A 44 -17.22 3.95 14.74
C PRO A 44 -16.43 2.68 15.10
N ASP A 45 -15.69 2.12 14.12
CA ASP A 45 -14.91 0.90 14.31
C ASP A 45 -13.91 1.00 15.47
N GLU A 46 -13.36 2.20 15.73
CA GLU A 46 -12.44 2.41 16.85
C GLU A 46 -13.10 2.10 18.20
N ILE A 47 -14.38 2.47 18.38
CA ILE A 47 -15.13 2.19 19.63
C ILE A 47 -15.40 0.69 19.76
N LYS A 48 -15.74 0.01 18.65
CA LYS A 48 -15.95 -1.44 18.60
C LYS A 48 -14.66 -2.17 18.96
N ILE A 49 -13.53 -1.74 18.41
CA ILE A 49 -12.19 -2.29 18.73
C ILE A 49 -11.87 -2.12 20.21
N VAL A 50 -12.11 -0.93 20.78
CA VAL A 50 -11.87 -0.65 22.20
C VAL A 50 -12.71 -1.56 23.10
N SER A 51 -14.01 -1.70 22.81
CA SER A 51 -14.91 -2.57 23.58
C SER A 51 -14.43 -4.01 23.57
N LEU A 52 -14.17 -4.55 22.39
CA LEU A 52 -13.75 -5.94 22.18
C LEU A 52 -12.40 -6.24 22.86
N LEU A 53 -11.42 -5.38 22.66
CA LEU A 53 -10.11 -5.51 23.31
C LEU A 53 -10.21 -5.38 24.84
N ASN A 54 -11.04 -4.48 25.36
CA ASN A 54 -11.21 -4.32 26.79
C ASN A 54 -11.81 -5.56 27.43
N ASP A 55 -12.83 -6.15 26.81
CA ASP A 55 -13.48 -7.37 27.28
C ASP A 55 -12.51 -8.57 27.27
N GLU A 56 -11.75 -8.73 26.19
CA GLU A 56 -10.77 -9.80 26.10
C GLU A 56 -9.59 -9.62 27.06
N ILE A 57 -9.10 -8.40 27.26
CA ILE A 57 -8.06 -8.07 28.25
C ILE A 57 -8.53 -8.43 29.66
N ARG A 58 -9.78 -8.10 30.00
CA ARG A 58 -10.37 -8.42 31.31
C ARG A 58 -10.60 -9.91 31.50
N ARG A 59 -11.19 -10.61 30.51
CA ARG A 59 -11.46 -12.06 30.55
C ARG A 59 -10.19 -12.87 30.79
N ASN A 60 -9.09 -12.43 30.18
CA ASN A 60 -7.81 -13.14 30.24
C ASN A 60 -6.89 -12.63 31.37
N ASN A 61 -7.38 -11.75 32.25
CA ASN A 61 -6.63 -11.19 33.40
C ASN A 61 -5.26 -10.60 32.99
N ILE A 62 -5.20 -9.90 31.86
CA ILE A 62 -3.98 -9.23 31.39
C ILE A 62 -3.64 -8.08 32.32
N THR A 63 -2.41 -8.07 32.84
CA THR A 63 -1.95 -7.07 33.83
C THR A 63 -0.96 -6.06 33.26
N ALA A 64 -0.34 -6.36 32.14
CA ALA A 64 0.65 -5.49 31.52
C ALA A 64 -0.02 -4.19 30.99
N LYS A 65 0.68 -3.07 31.17
CA LYS A 65 0.25 -1.73 30.77
C LYS A 65 1.09 -1.15 29.62
N GLU A 66 2.25 -1.70 29.36
CA GLU A 66 3.15 -1.28 28.28
C GLU A 66 2.96 -2.15 27.04
N VAL A 67 2.78 -1.49 25.91
CA VAL A 67 2.49 -2.13 24.61
C VAL A 67 3.60 -1.86 23.60
N ASN A 68 4.15 -2.91 23.02
CA ASN A 68 4.87 -2.88 21.76
C ASN A 68 3.88 -3.21 20.64
N LEU A 69 3.60 -2.23 19.79
CA LEU A 69 2.63 -2.33 18.72
C LEU A 69 3.32 -2.71 17.40
N ALA A 70 2.84 -3.78 16.76
CA ALA A 70 3.25 -4.19 15.43
C ALA A 70 2.09 -3.96 14.45
N LEU A 71 2.30 -3.15 13.43
CA LEU A 71 1.30 -2.85 12.42
C LEU A 71 1.57 -3.60 11.12
N SER A 72 0.47 -3.98 10.47
CA SER A 72 0.45 -4.46 9.09
C SER A 72 1.03 -3.41 8.14
N GLY A 73 1.62 -3.85 7.03
CA GLY A 73 2.06 -2.97 5.96
C GLY A 73 0.92 -2.21 5.28
N LYS A 74 -0.33 -2.62 5.48
CA LYS A 74 -1.53 -1.88 5.03
C LYS A 74 -1.56 -0.44 5.57
N ASP A 75 -1.15 -0.25 6.82
CA ASP A 75 -1.17 1.06 7.49
C ASP A 75 0.18 1.80 7.41
N LEU A 76 1.17 1.19 6.77
CA LEU A 76 2.53 1.69 6.70
C LEU A 76 3.00 1.95 5.27
N ILE A 77 3.96 2.83 5.14
CA ILE A 77 4.70 3.07 3.91
C ILE A 77 6.09 2.49 4.10
N ILE A 78 6.43 1.42 3.36
CA ILE A 78 7.73 0.78 3.46
C ILE A 78 8.44 0.94 2.12
N ARG A 79 9.61 1.59 2.12
CA ARG A 79 10.40 1.84 0.91
C ARG A 79 11.88 1.62 1.17
N THR A 80 12.53 0.95 0.22
CA THR A 80 14.00 0.86 0.19
C THR A 80 14.49 1.53 -1.08
N PHE A 81 15.42 2.48 -0.92
CA PHE A 81 16.02 3.22 -2.03
C PHE A 81 17.50 3.48 -1.77
N GLU A 82 18.21 3.80 -2.85
CA GLU A 82 19.64 4.14 -2.80
C GLU A 82 19.82 5.64 -2.71
N MET A 83 20.85 6.07 -1.99
CA MET A 83 21.29 7.47 -1.96
C MET A 83 22.82 7.55 -1.88
N PRO A 84 23.44 8.65 -2.34
CA PRO A 84 24.85 8.89 -2.17
C PRO A 84 25.27 8.87 -0.69
N VAL A 85 26.55 8.67 -0.43
CA VAL A 85 27.11 8.89 0.91
C VAL A 85 27.22 10.38 1.12
N ILE A 86 26.56 10.89 2.16
CA ILE A 86 26.52 12.31 2.52
C ILE A 86 26.87 12.49 4.00
N PRO A 87 27.28 13.70 4.42
CA PRO A 87 27.54 14.01 5.81
C PRO A 87 26.33 13.76 6.71
N HIS A 88 26.59 13.33 7.94
CA HIS A 88 25.53 12.97 8.88
C HIS A 88 24.56 14.12 9.20
N GLU A 89 25.05 15.34 9.18
CA GLU A 89 24.26 16.56 9.46
C GLU A 89 23.18 16.84 8.39
N GLU A 90 23.45 16.46 7.14
CA GLU A 90 22.53 16.65 6.01
C GLU A 90 21.60 15.46 5.78
N LEU A 91 21.88 14.35 6.47
CA LEU A 91 21.26 13.05 6.20
C LEU A 91 19.74 13.10 6.33
N ALA A 92 19.21 13.62 7.43
CA ALA A 92 17.77 13.66 7.70
C ALA A 92 17.03 14.52 6.68
N ARG A 93 17.59 15.67 6.30
CA ARG A 93 17.00 16.56 5.29
C ARG A 93 17.00 15.89 3.91
N THR A 94 18.10 15.25 3.55
CA THR A 94 18.23 14.57 2.25
C THR A 94 17.30 13.36 2.17
N ILE A 95 17.17 12.56 3.23
CA ILE A 95 16.22 11.44 3.27
C ILE A 95 14.80 11.94 3.11
N ASN A 96 14.40 13.01 3.78
CA ASN A 96 13.06 13.60 3.64
C ASN A 96 12.81 14.14 2.22
N PHE A 97 13.82 14.72 1.59
CA PHE A 97 13.73 15.19 0.20
C PHE A 97 13.61 14.02 -0.78
N GLU A 98 14.47 13.01 -0.66
CA GLU A 98 14.43 11.82 -1.51
C GLU A 98 13.13 11.02 -1.31
N ALA A 99 12.64 10.92 -0.08
CA ALA A 99 11.41 10.21 0.25
C ALA A 99 10.20 10.71 -0.56
N ARG A 100 10.15 12.02 -0.90
CA ARG A 100 9.07 12.61 -1.72
C ARG A 100 8.93 11.97 -3.10
N LYS A 101 10.00 11.38 -3.64
CA LYS A 101 9.98 10.69 -4.95
C LYS A 101 9.28 9.32 -4.89
N TYR A 102 9.23 8.70 -3.71
CA TYR A 102 8.75 7.33 -3.52
C TYR A 102 7.44 7.24 -2.75
N ILE A 103 6.99 8.35 -2.16
CA ILE A 103 5.81 8.42 -1.31
C ILE A 103 4.74 9.27 -1.99
N PRO A 104 3.50 8.75 -2.18
CA PRO A 104 2.42 9.49 -2.84
C PRO A 104 1.70 10.50 -1.92
N PHE A 105 2.25 10.78 -0.73
CA PHE A 105 1.68 11.69 0.28
C PHE A 105 2.66 12.81 0.60
N LYS A 106 2.16 13.90 1.18
CA LYS A 106 3.02 14.96 1.70
C LYS A 106 3.81 14.44 2.91
N VAL A 107 5.13 14.62 2.88
CA VAL A 107 6.03 14.15 3.95
C VAL A 107 5.68 14.77 5.29
N GLU A 108 5.13 15.97 5.27
CA GLU A 108 4.70 16.72 6.46
C GLU A 108 3.50 16.07 7.18
N GLU A 109 2.71 15.25 6.48
CA GLU A 109 1.58 14.48 7.04
C GLU A 109 2.01 13.13 7.64
N LEU A 110 3.30 12.81 7.53
CA LEU A 110 3.84 11.52 7.91
C LEU A 110 4.74 11.63 9.15
N ILE A 111 4.80 10.53 9.89
CA ILE A 111 5.89 10.22 10.81
C ILE A 111 6.80 9.24 10.08
N LEU A 112 8.07 9.61 9.89
CA LEU A 112 9.04 8.81 9.14
C LEU A 112 10.16 8.33 10.06
N GLY A 113 10.38 7.02 10.06
CA GLY A 113 11.56 6.39 10.63
C GLY A 113 12.42 5.82 9.51
N HIS A 114 13.72 5.84 9.67
CA HIS A 114 14.62 5.29 8.68
C HIS A 114 15.82 4.60 9.31
N GLN A 115 16.43 3.72 8.54
CA GLN A 115 17.71 3.10 8.84
C GLN A 115 18.56 3.00 7.59
N LEU A 116 19.87 3.19 7.75
CA LEU A 116 20.82 3.11 6.66
C LEU A 116 21.68 1.86 6.77
N CYS A 117 22.07 1.37 5.60
CA CYS A 117 23.11 0.37 5.44
C CYS A 117 24.02 0.80 4.29
N TYR A 118 25.33 0.83 4.52
CA TYR A 118 26.28 1.12 3.46
C TYR A 118 26.51 -0.12 2.59
N ASP A 119 26.19 -0.01 1.30
CA ASP A 119 26.46 -1.03 0.30
C ASP A 119 27.87 -0.83 -0.28
N LYS A 120 28.78 -1.77 0.05
CA LYS A 120 30.17 -1.71 -0.42
C LYS A 120 30.30 -1.91 -1.93
N THR A 121 29.38 -2.66 -2.54
CA THR A 121 29.39 -2.97 -3.98
C THR A 121 28.97 -1.76 -4.79
N LEU A 122 27.89 -1.12 -4.38
CA LEU A 122 27.35 0.07 -5.05
C LEU A 122 28.04 1.38 -4.62
N ARG A 123 28.82 1.35 -3.54
CA ARG A 123 29.41 2.53 -2.86
C ARG A 123 28.37 3.60 -2.54
N LYS A 124 27.19 3.17 -2.13
CA LYS A 124 26.05 4.01 -1.79
C LYS A 124 25.43 3.59 -0.47
N ASN A 125 24.63 4.46 0.11
CA ASN A 125 23.76 4.11 1.23
C ASN A 125 22.46 3.51 0.70
N LEU A 126 22.06 2.38 1.24
CA LEU A 126 20.69 1.87 1.15
C LEU A 126 19.90 2.44 2.33
N VAL A 127 18.77 3.04 2.03
CA VAL A 127 17.87 3.61 3.04
C VAL A 127 16.63 2.75 3.10
N LEU A 128 16.35 2.16 4.24
CA LEU A 128 15.06 1.60 4.57
C LEU A 128 14.24 2.68 5.28
N LEU A 129 13.13 3.05 4.67
CA LEU A 129 12.18 4.04 5.17
C LEU A 129 10.89 3.34 5.58
N VAL A 130 10.41 3.62 6.78
CA VAL A 130 9.08 3.23 7.25
C VAL A 130 8.34 4.49 7.68
N GLY A 131 7.14 4.68 7.15
CA GLY A 131 6.30 5.84 7.44
C GLY A 131 4.89 5.44 7.84
N ILE A 132 4.25 6.29 8.64
CA ILE A 132 2.83 6.20 8.99
C ILE A 132 2.19 7.57 8.86
N LYS A 133 0.95 7.64 8.40
CA LYS A 133 0.18 8.90 8.46
C LYS A 133 -0.04 9.32 9.91
N LYS A 134 0.12 10.60 10.19
CA LYS A 134 -0.12 11.15 11.53
C LYS A 134 -1.52 10.81 12.04
N GLU A 135 -2.51 10.97 11.18
CA GLU A 135 -3.91 10.63 11.47
C GLU A 135 -4.06 9.15 11.88
N THR A 136 -3.47 8.23 11.11
CA THR A 136 -3.52 6.78 11.43
C THR A 136 -2.83 6.47 12.76
N LEU A 137 -1.67 7.09 13.01
CA LEU A 137 -0.98 6.93 14.29
C LEU A 137 -1.81 7.46 15.46
N ASP A 138 -2.45 8.62 15.30
CA ASP A 138 -3.26 9.23 16.34
C ASP A 138 -4.52 8.41 16.66
N LYS A 139 -5.11 7.72 15.65
CA LYS A 139 -6.17 6.72 15.86
C LYS A 139 -5.71 5.58 16.77
N TYR A 140 -4.58 4.97 16.48
CA TYR A 140 -4.02 3.90 17.35
C TYR A 140 -3.72 4.43 18.75
N VAL A 141 -3.10 5.59 18.88
CA VAL A 141 -2.82 6.20 20.19
C VAL A 141 -4.11 6.44 20.97
N SER A 142 -5.19 6.88 20.32
CA SER A 142 -6.51 7.08 20.94
C SER A 142 -7.11 5.78 21.46
N ILE A 143 -7.09 4.70 20.64
CA ILE A 143 -7.58 3.36 21.03
C ILE A 143 -6.87 2.88 22.30
N PHE A 144 -5.54 2.90 22.32
CA PHE A 144 -4.75 2.41 23.45
C PHE A 144 -4.88 3.29 24.70
N LYS A 145 -5.06 4.60 24.52
CA LYS A 145 -5.34 5.51 25.63
C LYS A 145 -6.68 5.20 26.31
N GLN A 146 -7.74 4.88 25.54
CA GLN A 146 -9.04 4.48 26.08
C GLN A 146 -8.97 3.15 26.84
N LEU A 147 -8.03 2.25 26.47
CA LEU A 147 -7.77 0.98 27.16
C LEU A 147 -6.86 1.13 28.40
N ASP A 148 -6.45 2.32 28.76
CA ASP A 148 -5.43 2.58 29.80
C ASP A 148 -4.12 1.81 29.56
N LEU A 149 -3.71 1.72 28.27
CA LEU A 149 -2.49 1.09 27.81
C LEU A 149 -1.57 2.13 27.19
N LYS A 150 -0.26 2.01 27.44
CA LYS A 150 0.77 2.91 26.93
C LYS A 150 1.55 2.27 25.81
N ILE A 151 1.46 2.81 24.60
CA ILE A 151 2.32 2.40 23.49
C ILE A 151 3.76 2.88 23.78
N ILE A 152 4.69 1.96 23.89
CA ILE A 152 6.13 2.22 24.14
C ILE A 152 7.00 2.03 22.92
N SER A 153 6.53 1.31 21.91
CA SER A 153 7.14 1.22 20.58
C SER A 153 6.09 0.88 19.53
N LEU A 154 6.34 1.29 18.29
CA LEU A 154 5.54 0.94 17.12
C LEU A 154 6.47 0.57 15.98
N GLU A 155 6.29 -0.64 15.46
CA GLU A 155 7.13 -1.18 14.40
C GLU A 155 6.30 -1.83 13.28
N TYR A 156 6.94 -2.09 12.15
CA TYR A 156 6.38 -2.90 11.08
C TYR A 156 6.36 -4.39 11.47
N ALA A 157 5.22 -5.05 11.32
CA ALA A 157 4.99 -6.42 11.82
C ALA A 157 5.99 -7.47 11.28
N ALA A 158 6.46 -7.31 10.05
CA ALA A 158 7.46 -8.22 9.51
C ALA A 158 8.81 -8.17 10.24
N PHE A 159 9.14 -7.05 10.93
CA PHE A 159 10.33 -7.01 11.80
C PHE A 159 10.16 -7.89 13.03
N SER A 160 8.94 -8.05 13.53
CA SER A 160 8.67 -8.99 14.62
C SER A 160 9.00 -10.43 14.21
N VAL A 161 8.71 -10.80 12.96
CA VAL A 161 9.08 -12.12 12.42
C VAL A 161 10.59 -12.30 12.31
N LEU A 162 11.34 -11.27 11.87
CA LEU A 162 12.82 -11.30 11.87
C LEU A 162 13.39 -11.54 13.27
N ARG A 163 12.74 -11.01 14.30
CA ARG A 163 13.14 -11.20 15.68
C ARG A 163 13.01 -12.65 16.12
N LEU A 164 12.01 -13.36 15.59
CA LEU A 164 11.81 -14.79 15.85
C LEU A 164 12.90 -15.64 15.19
N LEU A 165 13.35 -15.30 13.98
CA LEU A 165 14.49 -15.98 13.34
C LEU A 165 15.74 -15.89 14.23
N LYS A 166 15.99 -14.69 14.77
CA LYS A 166 17.11 -14.51 15.73
C LYS A 166 16.92 -15.27 17.03
N LEU A 167 15.67 -15.36 17.54
CA LEU A 167 15.34 -16.16 18.70
C LEU A 167 15.60 -17.65 18.45
N ALA A 168 15.27 -18.15 17.24
CA ALA A 168 15.55 -19.49 16.77
C ALA A 168 17.05 -19.79 16.57
N GLY A 169 17.93 -18.82 16.84
CA GLY A 169 19.37 -18.99 16.71
C GLY A 169 19.87 -18.96 15.27
N LEU A 170 19.04 -18.57 14.32
CA LEU A 170 19.43 -18.49 12.91
C LEU A 170 20.45 -17.38 12.70
N ARG A 171 21.58 -17.79 12.15
CA ARG A 171 22.62 -16.89 11.63
C ARG A 171 22.63 -17.03 10.12
N TYR A 172 22.45 -15.94 9.44
CA TYR A 172 22.52 -15.90 7.98
C TYR A 172 23.45 -14.78 7.55
N SER A 173 24.20 -15.05 6.50
CA SER A 173 25.09 -14.09 5.84
C SER A 173 24.74 -14.02 4.36
N GLY A 174 25.07 -12.92 3.72
CA GLY A 174 24.73 -12.71 2.32
C GLY A 174 23.26 -12.35 2.13
N ILE A 175 22.69 -12.80 1.00
CA ILE A 175 21.33 -12.45 0.59
C ILE A 175 20.41 -13.64 0.81
N VAL A 176 19.42 -13.46 1.66
CA VAL A 176 18.41 -14.48 1.98
C VAL A 176 17.01 -13.94 1.80
N GLY A 177 16.10 -14.80 1.38
CA GLY A 177 14.67 -14.52 1.40
C GLY A 177 14.03 -14.99 2.69
N MET A 178 12.88 -14.42 3.04
CA MET A 178 12.02 -14.86 4.12
C MET A 178 10.58 -14.76 3.68
N ILE A 179 9.81 -15.81 3.94
CA ILE A 179 8.36 -15.83 3.78
C ILE A 179 7.74 -16.26 5.10
N GLY A 180 6.84 -15.42 5.61
CA GLY A 180 5.91 -15.78 6.67
C GLY A 180 4.52 -15.88 6.08
N ALA A 181 3.90 -17.06 6.14
CA ALA A 181 2.59 -17.32 5.57
C ALA A 181 1.77 -18.21 6.48
N ASP A 182 0.56 -17.79 6.83
CA ASP A 182 -0.44 -18.61 7.52
C ASP A 182 -1.62 -18.85 6.58
N LEU A 183 -1.67 -20.05 6.03
CA LEU A 183 -2.68 -20.46 5.06
C LEU A 183 -4.03 -20.82 5.72
N LEU A 184 -4.09 -20.85 7.04
CA LEU A 184 -5.31 -21.10 7.79
C LEU A 184 -5.97 -19.79 8.28
N GLU A 185 -5.20 -18.85 8.80
CA GLU A 185 -5.73 -17.56 9.27
C GLU A 185 -6.02 -16.60 8.11
N LEU A 186 -5.32 -16.75 6.98
CA LEU A 186 -5.45 -15.88 5.79
C LEU A 186 -5.29 -14.39 6.07
N ASP A 187 -4.49 -14.07 7.07
CA ASP A 187 -4.08 -12.70 7.39
C ASP A 187 -3.09 -12.19 6.31
N GLU A 188 -2.23 -11.27 6.60
CA GLU A 188 -1.19 -10.87 5.65
C GLU A 188 0.01 -11.83 5.67
N PHE A 189 0.53 -12.14 4.50
CA PHE A 189 1.79 -12.84 4.33
C PHE A 189 2.92 -11.84 4.12
N ASN A 190 4.07 -12.12 4.71
CA ASN A 190 5.22 -11.22 4.59
C ASN A 190 6.29 -11.87 3.73
N PHE A 191 6.65 -11.19 2.64
CA PHE A 191 7.79 -11.55 1.81
C PHE A 191 8.90 -10.50 1.98
N MET A 192 10.10 -10.95 2.33
CA MET A 192 11.26 -10.08 2.54
C MET A 192 12.50 -10.66 1.89
N VAL A 193 13.36 -9.81 1.34
CA VAL A 193 14.73 -10.16 0.97
C VAL A 193 15.69 -9.32 1.79
N LEU A 194 16.63 -9.99 2.44
CA LEU A 194 17.56 -9.43 3.40
C LEU A 194 18.98 -9.58 2.91
N GLU A 195 19.80 -8.56 3.07
CA GLU A 195 21.26 -8.65 2.93
C GLU A 195 21.91 -8.44 4.29
N ASN A 196 22.53 -9.49 4.83
CA ASN A 196 23.11 -9.47 6.17
C ASN A 196 22.15 -8.93 7.25
N GLY A 197 20.85 -9.22 7.10
CA GLY A 197 19.79 -8.77 8.00
C GLY A 197 19.14 -7.43 7.65
N PHE A 198 19.69 -6.66 6.73
CA PHE A 198 19.08 -5.42 6.26
C PHE A 198 18.08 -5.69 5.12
N PRO A 199 16.81 -5.24 5.20
CA PRO A 199 15.83 -5.44 4.16
C PRO A 199 16.14 -4.65 2.88
N LEU A 200 16.43 -5.38 1.80
CA LEU A 200 16.53 -4.83 0.45
C LEU A 200 15.15 -4.65 -0.18
N PHE A 201 14.25 -5.57 0.16
CA PHE A 201 12.89 -5.61 -0.35
C PHE A 201 11.95 -6.17 0.71
N SER A 202 10.76 -5.60 0.84
CA SER A 202 9.68 -6.09 1.69
C SER A 202 8.35 -5.86 1.00
N ARG A 203 7.48 -6.86 1.03
CA ARG A 203 6.12 -6.79 0.53
C ARG A 203 5.18 -7.62 1.39
N ASP A 204 4.06 -7.03 1.74
CA ASP A 204 2.95 -7.75 2.35
C ASP A 204 1.98 -8.18 1.26
N ILE A 205 1.53 -9.41 1.36
CA ILE A 205 0.62 -10.06 0.42
C ILE A 205 -0.67 -10.33 1.19
N ILE A 206 -1.74 -9.64 0.78
CA ILE A 206 -3.08 -9.83 1.35
C ILE A 206 -3.88 -10.67 0.36
N LEU A 207 -4.35 -11.84 0.80
CA LEU A 207 -5.10 -12.76 -0.06
C LEU A 207 -6.60 -12.52 -0.04
N ARG A 208 -7.15 -12.04 1.10
CA ARG A 208 -8.54 -11.59 1.20
C ARG A 208 -8.63 -10.09 0.87
N GLY A 209 -9.72 -9.68 0.24
CA GLY A 209 -10.04 -8.25 0.13
C GLY A 209 -9.22 -7.46 -0.89
N GLY A 210 -9.07 -7.94 -2.12
CA GLY A 210 -8.72 -7.06 -3.25
C GLY A 210 -9.94 -6.23 -3.69
N PRO A 211 -9.74 -5.13 -4.48
CA PRO A 211 -10.85 -4.29 -4.99
C PRO A 211 -11.89 -5.05 -5.83
N GLU A 212 -11.65 -6.28 -6.16
CA GLU A 212 -12.49 -7.15 -6.97
C GLU A 212 -13.20 -8.27 -6.19
N GLY A 213 -13.26 -8.24 -4.87
CA GLY A 213 -14.14 -9.10 -4.07
C GLY A 213 -14.09 -10.62 -4.39
N PHE A 214 -12.93 -11.15 -4.78
CA PHE A 214 -12.81 -12.47 -5.41
C PHE A 214 -13.01 -13.67 -4.49
N LEU A 215 -13.14 -13.48 -3.18
CA LEU A 215 -13.40 -14.61 -2.28
C LEU A 215 -14.49 -14.23 -1.29
N LYS A 216 -15.74 -14.51 -1.66
CA LYS A 216 -16.83 -14.60 -0.69
C LYS A 216 -16.58 -15.78 0.24
N THR A 217 -16.90 -15.61 1.50
CA THR A 217 -16.51 -16.33 2.70
C THR A 217 -16.87 -17.84 2.74
N GLU A 218 -17.50 -18.43 1.75
CA GLU A 218 -18.16 -19.73 1.93
C GLU A 218 -17.45 -20.95 1.34
N GLU A 219 -16.47 -20.80 0.41
CA GLU A 219 -15.73 -21.96 -0.11
C GLU A 219 -14.31 -21.57 -0.57
N ILE A 220 -13.43 -21.25 0.38
CA ILE A 220 -12.03 -21.03 0.01
C ILE A 220 -11.32 -22.38 0.06
N ASP A 221 -11.11 -23.00 -1.11
CA ASP A 221 -10.26 -24.17 -1.24
C ASP A 221 -8.79 -23.80 -0.92
N SER A 222 -8.20 -24.55 0.00
CA SER A 222 -6.80 -24.38 0.41
C SER A 222 -5.82 -24.46 -0.76
N GLY A 223 -6.15 -25.24 -1.80
CA GLY A 223 -5.36 -25.31 -3.04
C GLY A 223 -5.34 -23.99 -3.80
N MET A 224 -6.47 -23.28 -3.90
CA MET A 224 -6.54 -21.98 -4.56
C MET A 224 -5.71 -20.90 -3.84
N ILE A 225 -5.71 -20.93 -2.50
CA ILE A 225 -4.92 -20.00 -1.68
C ILE A 225 -3.43 -20.24 -1.91
N LEU A 226 -3.02 -21.50 -1.91
CA LEU A 226 -1.63 -21.89 -2.16
C LEU A 226 -1.15 -21.46 -3.54
N GLU A 227 -1.96 -21.66 -4.58
CA GLU A 227 -1.63 -21.24 -5.95
C GLU A 227 -1.57 -19.70 -6.07
N LYS A 228 -2.46 -18.98 -5.40
CA LYS A 228 -2.39 -17.51 -5.35
C LYS A 228 -1.12 -17.05 -4.63
N LEU A 229 -0.76 -17.67 -3.50
CA LEU A 229 0.49 -17.38 -2.81
C LEU A 229 1.69 -17.61 -3.72
N LYS A 230 1.76 -18.75 -4.40
CA LYS A 230 2.84 -19.07 -5.36
C LYS A 230 2.93 -18.02 -6.47
N THR A 231 1.80 -17.57 -6.98
CA THR A 231 1.74 -16.51 -8.01
C THR A 231 2.28 -15.19 -7.49
N GLU A 232 1.85 -14.75 -6.31
CA GLU A 232 2.32 -13.53 -5.67
C GLU A 232 3.81 -13.58 -5.32
N MET A 233 4.30 -14.75 -4.93
CA MET A 233 5.73 -14.98 -4.71
C MET A 233 6.53 -14.83 -6.01
N ARG A 234 6.07 -15.41 -7.13
CA ARG A 234 6.71 -15.24 -8.46
C ARG A 234 6.79 -13.76 -8.83
N VAL A 235 5.67 -13.04 -8.75
CA VAL A 235 5.62 -11.60 -9.04
C VAL A 235 6.61 -10.82 -8.17
N SER A 236 6.70 -11.16 -6.88
CA SER A 236 7.61 -10.50 -5.94
C SER A 236 9.08 -10.78 -6.26
N LEU A 237 9.41 -12.03 -6.59
CA LEU A 237 10.75 -12.46 -6.99
C LEU A 237 11.17 -11.81 -8.31
N ASP A 238 10.30 -11.77 -9.30
CA ASP A 238 10.55 -11.13 -10.60
C ASP A 238 10.81 -9.63 -10.44
N TYR A 239 10.02 -8.96 -9.58
CA TYR A 239 10.25 -7.56 -9.26
C TYR A 239 11.60 -7.36 -8.56
N TYR A 240 11.92 -8.20 -7.57
CA TYR A 240 13.19 -8.15 -6.86
C TYR A 240 14.39 -8.34 -7.80
N HIS A 241 14.36 -9.37 -8.65
CA HIS A 241 15.43 -9.67 -9.59
C HIS A 241 15.66 -8.55 -10.60
N ARG A 242 14.59 -7.89 -11.06
CA ARG A 242 14.71 -6.71 -11.95
C ARG A 242 15.33 -5.52 -11.24
N LYS A 243 14.99 -5.31 -9.96
CA LYS A 243 15.51 -4.19 -9.16
C LYS A 243 16.95 -4.41 -8.70
N PHE A 244 17.31 -5.65 -8.38
CA PHE A 244 18.62 -6.04 -7.84
C PHE A 244 19.23 -7.22 -8.63
N PRO A 245 19.57 -7.06 -9.91
CA PRO A 245 19.99 -8.17 -10.77
C PRO A 245 21.30 -8.85 -10.32
N ALA A 246 22.19 -8.09 -9.66
CA ALA A 246 23.46 -8.61 -9.13
C ALA A 246 23.33 -9.30 -7.76
N LYS A 247 22.18 -9.17 -7.09
CA LYS A 247 21.96 -9.65 -5.72
C LYS A 247 21.08 -10.90 -5.73
N LYS A 248 21.67 -12.07 -5.99
CA LYS A 248 20.95 -13.35 -6.04
C LYS A 248 20.62 -13.85 -4.64
N ILE A 249 19.39 -14.33 -4.45
CA ILE A 249 18.95 -14.98 -3.22
C ILE A 249 19.62 -16.34 -3.11
N GLY A 250 20.37 -16.57 -2.04
CA GLY A 250 21.05 -17.82 -1.79
C GLY A 250 20.15 -18.89 -1.16
N GLU A 251 19.31 -18.49 -0.24
CA GLU A 251 18.40 -19.36 0.51
C GLU A 251 17.13 -18.61 0.88
N MET A 252 16.00 -19.33 0.96
CA MET A 252 14.69 -18.80 1.37
C MET A 252 14.25 -19.43 2.68
N PHE A 253 14.03 -18.65 3.71
CA PHE A 253 13.44 -19.11 4.96
C PHE A 253 11.92 -19.10 4.87
N LEU A 254 11.32 -20.21 5.26
CA LEU A 254 9.89 -20.40 5.24
C LEU A 254 9.37 -20.61 6.66
N ILE A 255 8.44 -19.75 7.07
CA ILE A 255 7.68 -19.82 8.33
C ILE A 255 6.22 -20.01 7.95
N THR A 256 5.71 -21.22 8.05
CA THR A 256 4.33 -21.57 7.64
C THR A 256 3.81 -22.76 8.41
N ASN A 257 2.53 -23.08 8.24
CA ASN A 257 1.90 -24.29 8.74
C ASN A 257 2.60 -25.54 8.16
N ARG A 258 2.80 -26.55 8.98
CA ARG A 258 3.54 -27.77 8.60
C ARG A 258 2.92 -28.51 7.42
N ASP A 259 1.60 -28.49 7.31
CA ASP A 259 0.84 -29.20 6.28
C ASP A 259 1.15 -28.70 4.86
N TYR A 260 1.61 -27.46 4.72
CA TYR A 260 1.93 -26.83 3.43
C TYR A 260 3.44 -26.76 3.13
N GLN A 261 4.26 -27.32 4.01
CA GLN A 261 5.72 -27.27 3.84
C GLN A 261 6.15 -27.93 2.55
N SER A 262 5.68 -29.14 2.27
CA SER A 262 6.08 -29.93 1.09
C SER A 262 5.75 -29.21 -0.22
N ASP A 263 4.57 -28.59 -0.31
CA ASP A 263 4.12 -27.90 -1.52
C ASP A 263 4.95 -26.65 -1.81
N LEU A 264 5.32 -25.92 -0.75
CA LEU A 264 6.15 -24.73 -0.88
C LEU A 264 7.63 -25.06 -1.13
N GLU A 265 8.12 -26.20 -0.62
CA GLU A 265 9.46 -26.72 -0.96
C GLU A 265 9.55 -27.13 -2.43
N LEU A 266 8.51 -27.81 -2.96
CA LEU A 266 8.43 -28.13 -4.39
C LEU A 266 8.43 -26.87 -5.24
N PHE A 267 7.61 -25.89 -4.88
CA PHE A 267 7.58 -24.58 -5.56
C PHE A 267 8.97 -23.91 -5.56
N GLY A 268 9.68 -23.96 -4.44
CA GLY A 268 11.04 -23.42 -4.35
C GLY A 268 12.02 -24.11 -5.32
N ARG A 269 11.94 -25.43 -5.45
CA ARG A 269 12.74 -26.19 -6.42
C ARG A 269 12.47 -25.76 -7.86
N ASP A 270 11.18 -25.58 -8.21
CA ASP A 270 10.76 -25.10 -9.53
C ASP A 270 11.31 -23.70 -9.84
N MET A 271 11.46 -22.87 -8.82
CA MET A 271 12.03 -21.52 -8.92
C MET A 271 13.56 -21.49 -8.80
N GLY A 272 14.21 -22.65 -8.63
CA GLY A 272 15.65 -22.74 -8.41
C GLY A 272 16.12 -22.15 -7.08
N LEU A 273 15.25 -22.10 -6.07
CA LEU A 273 15.52 -21.55 -4.74
C LEU A 273 15.64 -22.68 -3.70
N ALA A 274 16.71 -22.64 -2.90
CA ALA A 274 16.82 -23.48 -1.71
C ALA A 274 15.89 -22.96 -0.62
N ILE A 275 14.84 -23.72 -0.28
CA ILE A 275 13.91 -23.37 0.80
C ILE A 275 14.29 -24.14 2.07
N ARG A 276 14.32 -23.44 3.20
CA ARG A 276 14.49 -24.02 4.52
C ARG A 276 13.32 -23.62 5.41
N PHE A 277 12.60 -24.63 5.90
CA PHE A 277 11.54 -24.48 6.88
C PHE A 277 12.11 -24.14 8.26
N ILE A 278 11.53 -23.13 8.90
CA ILE A 278 11.92 -22.68 10.23
C ILE A 278 10.80 -22.94 11.22
N ASP A 279 11.04 -23.89 12.12
CA ASP A 279 10.15 -24.23 13.22
C ASP A 279 10.36 -23.25 14.38
N VAL A 280 9.60 -22.14 14.36
CA VAL A 280 9.69 -21.11 15.41
C VAL A 280 8.96 -21.53 16.69
N GLU A 281 8.01 -22.45 16.62
CA GLU A 281 7.21 -22.90 17.76
C GLU A 281 8.09 -23.54 18.85
N LYS A 282 9.11 -24.29 18.44
CA LYS A 282 10.10 -24.88 19.37
C LYS A 282 10.82 -23.86 20.25
N CYS A 283 10.93 -22.61 19.77
CA CYS A 283 11.62 -21.55 20.49
C CYS A 283 10.77 -20.89 21.57
N ILE A 284 9.45 -21.09 21.53
CA ILE A 284 8.50 -20.48 22.47
C ILE A 284 8.34 -21.34 23.73
N GLY A 285 8.71 -22.63 23.68
CA GLY A 285 8.71 -23.55 24.82
C GLY A 285 7.31 -24.02 25.28
N LYS A 286 6.28 -23.78 24.48
CA LYS A 286 4.91 -24.29 24.67
C LYS A 286 4.45 -24.93 23.38
N SER A 287 3.66 -26.01 23.47
CA SER A 287 2.94 -26.54 22.31
C SER A 287 1.77 -25.62 21.99
N ILE A 288 1.96 -24.73 21.03
CA ILE A 288 0.95 -23.79 20.55
C ILE A 288 0.72 -24.12 19.08
N ALA A 289 -0.55 -24.15 18.65
CA ALA A 289 -0.86 -24.27 17.23
C ALA A 289 -0.23 -23.09 16.45
N PHE A 290 0.33 -23.37 15.29
CA PHE A 290 0.92 -22.36 14.44
C PHE A 290 -0.10 -21.24 14.15
N SER A 291 0.33 -20.01 14.30
CA SER A 291 -0.40 -18.81 13.95
C SER A 291 0.59 -17.68 13.69
N LEU A 292 0.58 -17.14 12.49
CA LEU A 292 1.49 -16.07 12.12
C LEU A 292 1.13 -14.76 12.83
N SER A 293 -0.15 -14.48 13.03
CA SER A 293 -0.60 -13.29 13.77
C SER A 293 -0.12 -13.34 15.23
N PHE A 294 -0.24 -14.53 15.88
CA PHE A 294 0.34 -14.75 17.21
C PHE A 294 1.86 -14.55 17.21
N LEU A 295 2.57 -15.12 16.23
CA LEU A 295 4.03 -14.98 16.12
C LEU A 295 4.46 -13.51 15.97
N LYS A 296 3.73 -12.72 15.19
CA LYS A 296 3.98 -11.27 15.06
C LYS A 296 3.79 -10.54 16.40
N GLY A 297 2.70 -10.82 17.12
CA GLY A 297 2.47 -10.28 18.47
C GLY A 297 3.55 -10.71 19.47
N TYR A 298 3.92 -12.00 19.48
CA TYR A 298 4.98 -12.49 20.37
C TYR A 298 6.34 -11.87 20.02
N GLY A 299 6.71 -11.83 18.74
CA GLY A 299 7.93 -11.17 18.31
C GLY A 299 7.98 -9.69 18.67
N SER A 300 6.87 -8.97 18.59
CA SER A 300 6.76 -7.57 19.01
C SER A 300 6.98 -7.40 20.52
N SER A 301 6.41 -8.28 21.35
CA SER A 301 6.65 -8.24 22.81
C SER A 301 8.10 -8.34 23.21
N LEU A 302 8.94 -8.93 22.34
CA LEU A 302 10.37 -9.10 22.56
C LEU A 302 11.25 -7.94 22.03
N SER A 303 10.66 -6.85 21.56
CA SER A 303 11.39 -5.74 20.91
C SER A 303 12.48 -5.10 21.77
N LYS A 304 12.29 -5.02 23.08
CA LYS A 304 13.29 -4.53 24.03
C LYS A 304 14.38 -5.55 24.34
N ILE A 305 14.09 -6.86 24.21
CA ILE A 305 14.97 -7.96 24.62
C ILE A 305 15.84 -8.43 23.48
N ILE A 306 15.25 -8.60 22.29
CA ILE A 306 15.94 -9.10 21.11
C ILE A 306 16.07 -7.98 20.09
N LYS A 307 17.27 -7.40 20.02
CA LYS A 307 17.56 -6.37 19.03
C LYS A 307 17.84 -7.00 17.67
N ILE A 308 17.28 -6.41 16.64
CA ILE A 308 17.46 -6.80 15.22
C ILE A 308 17.93 -5.61 14.40
N VAL A 309 18.37 -5.86 13.21
CA VAL A 309 18.50 -4.89 12.13
C VAL A 309 17.45 -5.30 11.09
N PRO A 310 16.54 -4.41 10.71
CA PRO A 310 16.42 -3.00 11.07
C PRO A 310 15.79 -2.75 12.45
N HIS A 311 16.10 -1.57 13.02
CA HIS A 311 15.46 -1.11 14.26
C HIS A 311 14.82 0.25 14.00
N ILE A 312 13.58 0.26 13.55
CA ILE A 312 12.81 1.46 13.28
C ILE A 312 11.58 1.46 14.20
N ASP A 313 11.49 2.47 15.04
CA ASP A 313 10.40 2.69 15.98
C ASP A 313 9.74 4.04 15.69
N LEU A 314 8.48 4.00 15.25
CA LEU A 314 7.73 5.18 14.81
C LEU A 314 7.29 6.07 15.99
N ILE A 315 7.20 5.55 17.22
CA ILE A 315 6.98 6.38 18.42
C ILE A 315 8.21 7.23 18.70
N LEU A 316 9.40 6.62 18.64
CA LEU A 316 10.66 7.37 18.80
C LEU A 316 10.85 8.38 17.66
N ALA A 317 10.48 8.03 16.43
CA ALA A 317 10.50 8.94 15.28
C ALA A 317 9.56 10.15 15.49
N LYS A 318 8.33 9.94 16.00
CA LYS A 318 7.39 11.01 16.36
C LYS A 318 8.01 11.98 17.37
N ILE A 319 8.64 11.44 18.42
CA ILE A 319 9.29 12.25 19.46
C ILE A 319 10.46 13.06 18.89
N LYS A 320 11.28 12.48 18.01
CA LYS A 320 12.39 13.19 17.37
C LYS A 320 11.91 14.31 16.48
N GLN A 321 10.93 14.04 15.60
CA GLN A 321 10.34 15.07 14.74
C GLN A 321 9.74 16.23 15.55
N ALA A 322 9.03 15.93 16.65
CA ALA A 322 8.48 16.97 17.52
C ALA A 322 9.59 17.84 18.16
N LYS A 323 10.71 17.26 18.53
CA LYS A 323 11.87 17.99 19.07
C LYS A 323 12.56 18.84 18.00
N GLU A 324 12.72 18.34 16.78
CA GLU A 324 13.32 19.09 15.67
C GLU A 324 12.48 20.33 15.31
N VAL A 325 11.13 20.25 15.39
CA VAL A 325 10.24 21.39 15.19
C VAL A 325 10.41 22.44 16.31
N VAL A 326 10.63 22.00 17.54
CA VAL A 326 10.81 22.89 18.70
C VAL A 326 12.22 23.47 18.75
N THR A 327 13.21 22.73 18.23
CA THR A 327 14.62 23.14 18.19
C THR A 327 15.06 23.67 16.83
N ALA A 328 14.16 23.80 15.86
CA ALA A 328 14.44 24.58 14.66
C ALA A 328 14.82 25.98 15.13
N PRO A 329 16.04 26.46 14.93
CA PRO A 329 16.38 27.79 15.34
C PRO A 329 15.44 28.73 14.61
N LEU A 330 14.62 29.49 15.31
CA LEU A 330 14.29 30.84 14.87
C LEU A 330 15.63 31.38 14.38
N GLU A 331 15.75 31.65 13.08
CA GLU A 331 16.93 32.06 12.35
C GLU A 331 18.07 32.45 13.28
N ALA A 332 19.12 31.61 13.35
CA ALA A 332 20.25 31.88 14.21
C ALA A 332 20.79 33.26 13.79
N GLU A 333 20.53 34.26 14.59
CA GLU A 333 21.29 35.50 14.52
C GLU A 333 22.75 35.10 14.62
N VAL A 334 23.42 35.15 13.48
CA VAL A 334 24.86 34.94 13.40
C VAL A 334 25.48 36.03 14.28
N PRO A 335 26.16 35.73 15.37
CA PRO A 335 26.83 36.76 16.15
C PRO A 335 28.06 37.23 15.40
N ILE A 336 27.87 38.19 14.49
CA ILE A 336 28.92 38.76 13.61
C ILE A 336 29.90 39.64 14.42
N PHE A 337 29.62 39.92 15.70
CA PHE A 337 30.40 40.88 16.46
C PHE A 337 30.98 40.32 17.77
N LYS A 338 31.96 39.44 17.70
CA LYS A 338 32.92 39.30 18.79
C LYS A 338 34.29 39.80 18.31
N GLY A 339 34.61 41.08 18.61
CA GLY A 339 35.96 41.56 18.48
C GLY A 339 36.22 42.95 17.85
N LEU A 340 35.22 43.67 17.35
CA LEU A 340 35.44 45.02 16.87
C LEU A 340 35.15 46.05 17.98
N ARG A 341 36.21 46.66 18.53
CA ARG A 341 36.09 47.92 19.27
C ARG A 341 35.84 49.05 18.25
N ILE A 342 34.58 49.37 18.04
CA ILE A 342 34.17 50.49 17.15
C ILE A 342 34.12 51.74 18.02
N GLU A 343 34.85 52.80 17.63
CA GLU A 343 34.75 54.06 18.32
C GLU A 343 33.35 54.69 18.19
N PRO A 344 32.80 55.31 19.24
CA PRO A 344 31.43 55.84 19.26
C PRO A 344 31.02 56.71 18.08
N PRO A 345 31.86 57.59 17.50
CA PRO A 345 31.45 58.44 16.39
C PRO A 345 31.19 57.64 15.10
N ILE A 346 31.91 56.51 14.85
CA ILE A 346 31.72 55.65 13.67
C ILE A 346 30.36 54.91 13.78
N LEU A 347 29.97 54.51 14.99
CA LEU A 347 28.65 53.87 15.27
C LEU A 347 27.48 54.81 14.97
N ILE A 348 27.64 56.09 15.36
CA ILE A 348 26.61 57.11 15.13
C ILE A 348 26.47 57.41 13.63
N LEU A 349 27.58 57.48 12.91
CA LEU A 349 27.61 57.70 11.45
C LEU A 349 27.01 56.51 10.70
N GLY A 350 27.34 55.30 11.10
CA GLY A 350 26.75 54.06 10.53
C GLY A 350 25.25 53.96 10.79
N LEU A 351 24.79 54.29 12.01
CA LEU A 351 23.38 54.26 12.36
C LEU A 351 22.58 55.32 11.57
N SER A 352 23.13 56.53 11.40
CA SER A 352 22.47 57.58 10.62
C SER A 352 22.35 57.22 9.13
N LEU A 353 23.35 56.57 8.58
CA LEU A 353 23.32 56.10 7.17
C LEU A 353 22.32 54.96 6.97
N CYS A 354 22.21 54.05 7.95
CA CYS A 354 21.19 52.98 7.96
C CYS A 354 19.77 53.55 8.06
N ILE A 355 19.55 54.56 8.90
CA ILE A 355 18.23 55.24 9.05
C ILE A 355 17.87 55.97 7.76
N ALA A 356 18.84 56.63 7.10
CA ALA A 356 18.61 57.32 5.84
C ALA A 356 18.28 56.31 4.71
N ALA A 357 19.02 55.20 4.61
CA ALA A 357 18.76 54.15 3.63
C ALA A 357 17.40 53.46 3.87
N PHE A 358 17.04 53.21 5.13
CA PHE A 358 15.74 52.63 5.50
C PHE A 358 14.57 53.58 5.15
N SER A 359 14.72 54.88 5.47
CA SER A 359 13.74 55.89 5.13
C SER A 359 13.56 56.08 3.61
N PHE A 360 14.63 56.02 2.87
CA PHE A 360 14.62 56.05 1.39
C PHE A 360 13.94 54.80 0.82
N GLY A 361 14.21 53.63 1.39
CA GLY A 361 13.55 52.36 1.02
C GLY A 361 12.03 52.38 1.27
N ILE A 362 11.59 52.95 2.40
CA ILE A 362 10.17 53.14 2.71
C ILE A 362 9.53 54.14 1.71
N TYR A 363 10.22 55.24 1.41
CA TYR A 363 9.72 56.25 0.48
C TYR A 363 9.50 55.67 -0.94
N GLN A 364 10.39 54.82 -1.42
CA GLN A 364 10.23 54.12 -2.70
C GLN A 364 9.11 53.04 -2.66
N LYS A 365 8.86 52.42 -1.52
CA LYS A 365 7.82 51.37 -1.41
C LYS A 365 6.39 51.93 -1.31
N LEU A 366 6.21 53.16 -0.87
CA LEU A 366 4.89 53.76 -0.71
C LEU A 366 4.05 53.82 -2.00
N PRO A 367 4.58 54.28 -3.16
CA PRO A 367 3.83 54.26 -4.42
C PRO A 367 3.54 52.84 -4.91
N LEU A 368 4.52 51.92 -4.78
CA LEU A 368 4.32 50.52 -5.16
C LEU A 368 3.21 49.83 -4.34
N HIS A 369 3.12 50.14 -3.06
CA HIS A 369 2.10 49.58 -2.19
C HIS A 369 0.69 50.04 -2.57
N LYS A 370 0.52 51.28 -2.98
CA LYS A 370 -0.73 51.81 -3.53
C LYS A 370 -1.13 51.12 -4.84
N GLU A 371 -0.18 50.94 -5.73
CA GLU A 371 -0.40 50.29 -7.02
C GLU A 371 -0.77 48.81 -6.87
N ILE A 372 -0.08 48.07 -5.96
CA ILE A 372 -0.41 46.69 -5.60
C ILE A 372 -1.81 46.61 -4.98
N SER A 373 -2.18 47.54 -4.10
CA SER A 373 -3.50 47.56 -3.47
C SER A 373 -4.63 47.81 -4.49
N ASN A 374 -4.39 48.70 -5.47
CA ASN A 374 -5.33 48.95 -6.56
C ASN A 374 -5.50 47.74 -7.49
N ILE A 375 -4.40 47.09 -7.84
CA ILE A 375 -4.44 45.83 -8.63
C ILE A 375 -5.13 44.70 -7.89
N ARG A 376 -4.91 44.61 -6.58
CA ARG A 376 -5.63 43.62 -5.74
C ARG A 376 -7.13 43.88 -5.66
N GLY A 377 -7.53 45.17 -5.57
CA GLY A 377 -8.95 45.57 -5.54
C GLY A 377 -9.69 45.33 -6.86
N SER A 378 -8.96 45.28 -8.00
CA SER A 378 -9.54 45.03 -9.32
C SER A 378 -9.60 43.53 -9.70
N ARG A 379 -9.13 42.64 -8.85
CA ARG A 379 -9.21 41.19 -9.12
C ARG A 379 -10.64 40.68 -9.10
N PRO A 380 -11.07 39.89 -10.09
CA PRO A 380 -12.38 39.23 -10.05
C PRO A 380 -12.46 38.29 -8.84
N GLN A 381 -13.53 38.42 -8.04
CA GLN A 381 -13.76 37.54 -6.90
C GLN A 381 -14.23 36.16 -7.40
N VAL A 382 -13.44 35.14 -7.20
CA VAL A 382 -13.79 33.75 -7.47
C VAL A 382 -14.04 33.06 -6.13
N ALA A 383 -15.23 32.48 -5.95
CA ALA A 383 -15.73 31.94 -4.68
C ALA A 383 -14.84 30.87 -4.01
N SER A 384 -13.89 30.28 -4.75
CA SER A 384 -12.99 29.23 -4.26
C SER A 384 -11.52 29.64 -4.11
N VAL A 385 -11.19 30.92 -4.31
CA VAL A 385 -9.80 31.42 -4.28
C VAL A 385 -9.69 32.56 -3.27
N ASN A 386 -8.69 32.48 -2.38
CA ASN A 386 -8.42 33.56 -1.43
C ASN A 386 -8.04 34.85 -2.21
N PRO A 387 -8.71 36.00 -1.96
CA PRO A 387 -8.37 37.27 -2.62
C PRO A 387 -6.92 37.72 -2.41
N GLU A 388 -6.28 37.27 -1.34
CA GLU A 388 -4.89 37.57 -1.01
C GLU A 388 -3.86 36.55 -1.54
N ALA A 389 -4.31 35.53 -2.31
CA ALA A 389 -3.43 34.49 -2.81
C ALA A 389 -2.25 35.04 -3.61
N THR A 390 -1.08 34.51 -3.35
CA THR A 390 0.16 34.85 -4.07
C THR A 390 0.16 34.31 -5.50
N TYR A 391 1.04 34.82 -6.36
CA TYR A 391 1.19 34.33 -7.74
C TYR A 391 1.52 32.83 -7.78
N GLU A 392 2.35 32.34 -6.85
CA GLU A 392 2.72 30.92 -6.75
C GLU A 392 1.52 30.07 -6.37
N GLU A 393 0.70 30.51 -5.42
CA GLU A 393 -0.53 29.83 -5.03
C GLU A 393 -1.54 29.77 -6.18
N LEU A 394 -1.72 30.86 -6.91
CA LEU A 394 -2.61 30.91 -8.08
C LEU A 394 -2.12 29.98 -9.20
N THR A 395 -0.81 29.93 -9.44
CA THR A 395 -0.21 29.03 -10.44
C THR A 395 -0.36 27.56 -10.03
N SER A 396 -0.25 27.26 -8.74
CA SER A 396 -0.46 25.91 -8.21
C SER A 396 -1.91 25.48 -8.35
N ILE A 397 -2.86 26.36 -8.04
CA ILE A 397 -4.30 26.13 -8.21
C ILE A 397 -4.65 25.92 -9.69
N ASP A 398 -4.14 26.76 -10.60
CA ASP A 398 -4.36 26.62 -12.05
C ASP A 398 -3.82 25.28 -12.58
N SER A 399 -2.62 24.90 -12.14
CA SER A 399 -2.01 23.62 -12.52
C SER A 399 -2.80 22.42 -12.00
N GLU A 400 -3.35 22.49 -10.79
CA GLU A 400 -4.20 21.46 -10.20
C GLU A 400 -5.52 21.30 -10.96
N TYR A 401 -6.19 22.41 -11.28
CA TYR A 401 -7.42 22.38 -12.07
C TYR A 401 -7.19 21.87 -13.50
N LYS A 402 -6.09 22.24 -14.14
CA LYS A 402 -5.71 21.70 -15.46
C LYS A 402 -5.50 20.19 -15.41
N ARG A 403 -4.80 19.67 -14.38
CA ARG A 403 -4.63 18.23 -14.20
C ARG A 403 -5.97 17.50 -13.97
N LYS A 404 -6.87 18.11 -13.19
CA LYS A 404 -8.22 17.55 -12.97
C LYS A 404 -9.03 17.52 -14.27
N LEU A 405 -8.97 18.60 -15.07
CA LEU A 405 -9.62 18.66 -16.37
C LEU A 405 -9.05 17.63 -17.36
N ASP A 406 -7.72 17.50 -17.44
CA ASP A 406 -7.08 16.49 -18.29
C ASP A 406 -7.41 15.05 -17.86
N THR A 407 -7.60 14.84 -16.56
CA THR A 407 -8.00 13.53 -16.03
C THR A 407 -9.46 13.25 -16.36
N LEU A 408 -10.36 14.23 -16.19
CA LEU A 408 -11.76 14.11 -16.56
C LEU A 408 -11.92 13.92 -18.08
N ASP A 409 -11.19 14.66 -18.90
CA ASP A 409 -11.21 14.52 -20.36
C ASP A 409 -10.73 13.13 -20.80
N ARG A 410 -9.71 12.58 -20.14
CA ARG A 410 -9.24 11.21 -20.36
C ARG A 410 -10.29 10.18 -19.95
N LEU A 411 -10.93 10.38 -18.80
CA LEU A 411 -12.00 9.48 -18.34
C LEU A 411 -13.21 9.51 -19.26
N ILE A 412 -13.63 10.70 -19.71
CA ILE A 412 -14.77 10.86 -20.64
C ILE A 412 -14.46 10.26 -22.02
N LYS A 413 -13.27 10.52 -22.56
CA LYS A 413 -12.83 9.97 -23.85
C LYS A 413 -12.62 8.45 -23.82
N ARG A 414 -12.34 7.89 -22.65
CA ARG A 414 -12.15 6.44 -22.46
C ARG A 414 -13.41 5.67 -22.04
N GLN A 415 -14.55 6.35 -21.85
CA GLN A 415 -15.81 5.66 -21.58
C GLN A 415 -16.38 5.09 -22.88
N LEU A 416 -16.32 3.77 -23.02
CA LEU A 416 -17.10 3.04 -24.02
C LEU A 416 -18.55 2.97 -23.53
N TYR A 417 -19.42 3.75 -24.12
CA TYR A 417 -20.85 3.68 -23.85
C TYR A 417 -21.43 2.46 -24.59
N LEU A 418 -21.51 1.33 -23.89
CA LEU A 418 -22.02 0.07 -24.44
C LEU A 418 -23.51 0.09 -24.75
N THR A 419 -24.27 1.05 -24.23
CA THR A 419 -25.73 1.14 -24.43
C THR A 419 -26.12 1.23 -25.90
N SER A 420 -25.41 2.05 -26.68
CA SER A 420 -25.71 2.21 -28.12
C SER A 420 -25.41 0.92 -28.92
N PRO A 421 -24.20 0.32 -28.86
CA PRO A 421 -23.93 -0.90 -29.60
C PRO A 421 -24.77 -2.10 -29.11
N LEU A 422 -25.08 -2.22 -27.82
CA LEU A 422 -25.94 -3.29 -27.31
C LEU A 422 -27.36 -3.16 -27.81
N SER A 423 -27.90 -1.97 -28.01
CA SER A 423 -29.24 -1.75 -28.59
C SER A 423 -29.31 -2.11 -30.07
N ALA A 424 -28.18 -2.15 -30.78
CA ALA A 424 -28.11 -2.55 -32.18
C ALA A 424 -28.15 -4.08 -32.38
N ILE A 425 -27.75 -4.86 -31.38
CA ILE A 425 -27.71 -6.32 -31.47
C ILE A 425 -29.08 -6.96 -31.78
N PRO A 426 -30.18 -6.66 -31.05
CA PRO A 426 -31.49 -7.22 -31.35
C PRO A 426 -31.99 -6.86 -32.76
N GLN A 427 -31.64 -5.69 -33.28
CA GLN A 427 -32.01 -5.24 -34.61
C GLN A 427 -31.26 -5.97 -35.73
N ALA A 428 -30.04 -6.46 -35.43
CA ALA A 428 -29.22 -7.20 -36.36
C ALA A 428 -29.56 -8.70 -36.40
N MET A 429 -30.29 -9.23 -35.41
CA MET A 429 -30.59 -10.67 -35.29
C MET A 429 -31.62 -11.13 -36.33
N PRO A 430 -31.28 -12.14 -37.17
CA PRO A 430 -32.26 -12.81 -38.06
C PRO A 430 -33.21 -13.72 -37.27
N GLU A 431 -34.29 -14.12 -37.93
CA GLU A 431 -35.21 -15.13 -37.39
C GLU A 431 -34.48 -16.45 -37.11
N GLY A 432 -34.83 -17.11 -36.01
CA GLY A 432 -34.23 -18.37 -35.58
C GLY A 432 -32.88 -18.25 -34.86
N VAL A 433 -32.35 -17.05 -34.68
CA VAL A 433 -31.12 -16.78 -33.95
C VAL A 433 -31.48 -16.22 -32.57
N TRP A 434 -30.83 -16.74 -31.51
CA TRP A 434 -30.88 -16.14 -30.17
C TRP A 434 -29.54 -16.21 -29.49
N LEU A 435 -29.28 -15.26 -28.63
CA LEU A 435 -28.05 -15.20 -27.81
C LEU A 435 -28.24 -15.94 -26.49
N THR A 436 -27.23 -16.71 -26.11
CA THR A 436 -27.21 -17.45 -24.85
C THR A 436 -26.31 -16.75 -23.82
N ASN A 437 -25.28 -16.07 -24.29
CA ASN A 437 -24.35 -15.36 -23.42
C ASN A 437 -23.70 -14.19 -24.18
N PHE A 438 -23.35 -13.15 -23.44
CA PHE A 438 -22.43 -12.14 -23.93
C PHE A 438 -21.45 -11.77 -22.81
N SER A 439 -20.20 -11.56 -23.16
CA SER A 439 -19.16 -11.14 -22.23
C SER A 439 -18.38 -9.98 -22.82
N PHE A 440 -18.11 -8.97 -21.99
CA PHE A 440 -17.33 -7.81 -22.36
C PHE A 440 -16.05 -7.77 -21.51
N ASN A 441 -14.90 -7.87 -22.17
CA ASN A 441 -13.58 -7.82 -21.54
C ASN A 441 -12.83 -6.59 -22.03
N LYS A 442 -12.39 -5.75 -21.12
CA LYS A 442 -11.48 -4.65 -21.39
C LYS A 442 -10.08 -5.07 -20.95
N ARG A 443 -9.24 -5.49 -21.89
CA ARG A 443 -7.82 -5.82 -21.68
C ARG A 443 -7.00 -4.60 -22.09
N GLU A 444 -6.21 -4.05 -21.15
CA GLU A 444 -5.27 -2.92 -21.38
C GLU A 444 -5.82 -1.65 -22.08
N GLU A 445 -5.11 -0.55 -21.99
CA GLU A 445 -5.59 0.83 -22.15
C GLU A 445 -6.42 1.17 -23.40
N ASP A 446 -6.43 0.34 -24.47
CA ASP A 446 -7.19 0.63 -25.70
C ASP A 446 -7.83 -0.59 -26.38
N LYS A 447 -7.82 -1.77 -25.75
CA LYS A 447 -8.40 -2.98 -26.38
C LYS A 447 -9.58 -3.51 -25.58
N ALA A 448 -10.77 -3.37 -26.13
CA ALA A 448 -11.97 -3.98 -25.56
C ALA A 448 -12.52 -5.04 -26.52
N GLU A 449 -12.98 -6.16 -25.98
CA GLU A 449 -13.55 -7.28 -26.73
C GLU A 449 -14.94 -7.60 -26.19
N LEU A 450 -15.93 -7.61 -27.06
CA LEU A 450 -17.29 -8.11 -26.81
C LEU A 450 -17.44 -9.46 -27.51
N VAL A 451 -17.71 -10.50 -26.74
CA VAL A 451 -17.97 -11.85 -27.28
C VAL A 451 -19.47 -12.13 -27.16
N LEU A 452 -20.09 -12.47 -28.28
CA LEU A 452 -21.49 -12.85 -28.39
C LEU A 452 -21.57 -14.34 -28.66
N GLN A 453 -22.23 -15.10 -27.80
CA GLN A 453 -22.48 -16.53 -27.99
C GLN A 453 -23.96 -16.77 -28.16
N GLY A 454 -24.31 -17.62 -29.11
CA GLY A 454 -25.68 -17.90 -29.40
C GLY A 454 -25.90 -19.23 -30.12
N MET A 455 -27.16 -19.48 -30.42
CA MET A 455 -27.64 -20.67 -31.12
C MET A 455 -28.56 -20.27 -32.24
N VAL A 456 -28.64 -21.13 -33.25
CA VAL A 456 -29.59 -21.03 -34.34
C VAL A 456 -30.38 -22.35 -34.46
N TYR A 457 -31.68 -22.26 -34.63
CA TYR A 457 -32.54 -23.40 -34.95
C TYR A 457 -33.54 -23.04 -36.05
N LEU A 458 -33.40 -23.69 -37.20
CA LEU A 458 -34.28 -23.54 -38.37
C LEU A 458 -34.67 -24.89 -38.98
N ALA A 459 -34.42 -26.00 -38.26
CA ALA A 459 -34.60 -27.39 -38.69
C ALA A 459 -33.85 -27.80 -39.98
N ASP A 460 -32.97 -26.92 -40.50
CA ASP A 460 -32.14 -27.14 -41.69
C ASP A 460 -30.73 -26.58 -41.41
N SER A 461 -29.74 -27.47 -41.51
CA SER A 461 -28.34 -27.17 -41.21
C SER A 461 -27.77 -26.00 -42.02
N ASP A 462 -28.07 -25.99 -43.33
CA ASP A 462 -27.45 -25.00 -44.22
C ASP A 462 -28.05 -23.62 -43.99
N ARG A 463 -29.36 -23.57 -43.73
CA ARG A 463 -30.06 -22.34 -43.34
C ARG A 463 -29.62 -21.82 -41.96
N GLU A 464 -29.28 -22.72 -41.03
CA GLU A 464 -28.76 -22.32 -39.71
C GLU A 464 -27.38 -21.67 -39.84
N PHE A 465 -26.48 -22.24 -40.65
CA PHE A 465 -25.18 -21.63 -40.96
C PHE A 465 -25.33 -20.30 -41.69
N GLU A 466 -26.25 -20.22 -42.66
CA GLU A 466 -26.54 -18.98 -43.39
C GLU A 466 -27.08 -17.89 -42.46
N ALA A 467 -27.97 -18.24 -41.52
CA ALA A 467 -28.50 -17.31 -40.54
C ALA A 467 -27.42 -16.78 -39.57
N ALA A 468 -26.49 -17.62 -39.12
CA ALA A 468 -25.36 -17.17 -38.30
C ALA A 468 -24.45 -16.20 -39.07
N ASN A 469 -24.14 -16.49 -40.34
CA ASN A 469 -23.36 -15.60 -41.20
C ASN A 469 -24.11 -14.30 -41.51
N LYS A 470 -25.44 -14.36 -41.71
CA LYS A 470 -26.27 -13.18 -41.90
C LYS A 470 -26.26 -12.29 -40.67
N PHE A 471 -26.31 -12.87 -39.49
CA PHE A 471 -26.16 -12.10 -38.24
C PHE A 471 -24.81 -11.35 -38.18
N LEU A 472 -23.71 -12.02 -38.54
CA LEU A 472 -22.38 -11.39 -38.64
C LEU A 472 -22.39 -10.21 -39.64
N SER A 473 -22.96 -10.41 -40.85
CA SER A 473 -23.06 -9.35 -41.88
C SER A 473 -23.90 -8.16 -41.39
N ASN A 474 -25.04 -8.43 -40.78
CA ASN A 474 -25.90 -7.38 -40.22
C ASN A 474 -25.19 -6.56 -39.14
N LEU A 475 -24.39 -7.19 -38.29
CA LEU A 475 -23.58 -6.49 -37.29
C LEU A 475 -22.49 -5.62 -37.95
N LYS A 476 -21.82 -6.14 -39.00
CA LYS A 476 -20.81 -5.40 -39.75
C LYS A 476 -21.39 -4.22 -40.53
N GLU A 477 -22.62 -4.33 -41.02
CA GLU A 477 -23.32 -3.28 -41.77
C GLU A 477 -23.98 -2.25 -40.88
N ASN A 478 -24.24 -2.56 -39.61
CA ASN A 478 -24.85 -1.63 -38.67
C ASN A 478 -23.91 -0.49 -38.32
N ALA A 479 -24.21 0.74 -38.75
CA ALA A 479 -23.36 1.92 -38.59
C ALA A 479 -23.06 2.25 -37.11
N GLU A 480 -24.03 2.07 -36.22
CA GLU A 480 -23.89 2.33 -34.79
C GLU A 480 -22.98 1.30 -34.12
N PHE A 481 -23.10 0.02 -34.50
CA PHE A 481 -22.27 -1.05 -33.98
C PHE A 481 -20.82 -0.95 -34.49
N ASN A 482 -20.65 -0.71 -35.80
CA ASN A 482 -19.35 -0.59 -36.46
C ASN A 482 -18.59 0.69 -36.05
N LYS A 483 -19.26 1.68 -35.46
CA LYS A 483 -18.59 2.84 -34.85
C LYS A 483 -17.70 2.45 -33.69
N TYR A 484 -18.11 1.45 -32.91
CA TYR A 484 -17.41 1.00 -31.69
C TYR A 484 -16.53 -0.23 -31.91
N PHE A 485 -16.98 -1.19 -32.73
CA PHE A 485 -16.26 -2.42 -32.99
C PHE A 485 -15.82 -2.49 -34.45
N LYS A 486 -14.50 -2.50 -34.67
CA LYS A 486 -13.92 -2.46 -36.03
C LYS A 486 -13.61 -3.84 -36.59
N GLU A 487 -13.28 -4.79 -35.75
CA GLU A 487 -13.07 -6.19 -36.13
C GLU A 487 -14.20 -7.02 -35.54
N ILE A 488 -15.00 -7.65 -36.40
CA ILE A 488 -16.14 -8.48 -36.01
C ILE A 488 -16.03 -9.79 -36.79
N ASP A 489 -15.73 -10.89 -36.10
CA ASP A 489 -15.50 -12.18 -36.75
C ASP A 489 -16.10 -13.34 -35.95
N ILE A 490 -16.54 -14.39 -36.67
CA ILE A 490 -16.96 -15.65 -36.05
C ILE A 490 -15.71 -16.40 -35.60
N THR A 491 -15.63 -16.64 -34.28
CA THR A 491 -14.53 -17.40 -33.68
C THR A 491 -14.78 -18.90 -33.65
N SER A 492 -16.04 -19.30 -33.55
CA SER A 492 -16.43 -20.71 -33.66
C SER A 492 -17.87 -20.83 -34.15
N ILE A 493 -18.12 -21.87 -34.91
CA ILE A 493 -19.45 -22.31 -35.32
C ILE A 493 -19.45 -23.84 -35.40
N TYR A 494 -20.38 -24.48 -34.69
CA TYR A 494 -20.43 -25.93 -34.61
C TYR A 494 -21.83 -26.41 -34.26
N ARG A 495 -22.16 -27.64 -34.66
CA ARG A 495 -23.40 -28.29 -34.28
C ARG A 495 -23.34 -28.90 -32.90
N GLY A 496 -24.36 -28.65 -32.09
CA GLY A 496 -24.52 -29.19 -30.76
C GLY A 496 -25.94 -29.68 -30.50
N GLN A 497 -26.18 -30.31 -29.37
CA GLN A 497 -27.52 -30.66 -28.90
C GLN A 497 -27.91 -29.70 -27.78
N PHE A 498 -29.12 -29.14 -27.90
CA PHE A 498 -29.77 -28.38 -26.85
C PHE A 498 -31.06 -29.10 -26.49
N GLU A 499 -31.12 -29.67 -25.27
CA GLU A 499 -32.16 -30.61 -24.84
C GLU A 499 -32.31 -31.80 -25.80
N LYS A 500 -33.35 -31.83 -26.64
CA LYS A 500 -33.59 -32.89 -27.64
C LYS A 500 -33.47 -32.40 -29.08
N LEU A 501 -33.08 -31.16 -29.29
CA LEU A 501 -32.96 -30.55 -30.61
C LEU A 501 -31.48 -30.39 -31.00
N THR A 502 -31.20 -30.63 -32.27
CA THR A 502 -29.88 -30.32 -32.84
C THR A 502 -29.87 -28.87 -33.27
N VAL A 503 -28.97 -28.07 -32.77
CA VAL A 503 -28.85 -26.63 -33.02
C VAL A 503 -27.44 -26.28 -33.49
N THR A 504 -27.29 -25.19 -34.21
CA THR A 504 -25.99 -24.64 -34.57
C THR A 504 -25.60 -23.57 -33.57
N ASN A 505 -24.51 -23.84 -32.81
CA ASN A 505 -23.92 -22.88 -31.89
C ASN A 505 -22.90 -22.00 -32.62
N PHE A 506 -22.84 -20.73 -32.26
CA PHE A 506 -21.86 -19.79 -32.77
C PHE A 506 -21.26 -18.90 -31.68
N SER A 507 -20.08 -18.40 -31.95
CA SER A 507 -19.43 -17.37 -31.13
C SER A 507 -18.84 -16.29 -32.04
N ILE A 508 -19.16 -15.04 -31.79
CA ILE A 508 -18.68 -13.87 -32.53
C ILE A 508 -17.83 -13.02 -31.59
N SER A 509 -16.61 -12.70 -31.99
CA SER A 509 -15.75 -11.74 -31.28
C SER A 509 -15.80 -10.40 -32.00
N CYS A 510 -16.04 -9.33 -31.22
CA CYS A 510 -16.13 -7.95 -31.69
C CYS A 510 -15.06 -7.14 -30.93
N LYS A 511 -14.04 -6.64 -31.64
CA LYS A 511 -12.94 -5.91 -31.02
C LYS A 511 -13.04 -4.43 -31.30
N ALA A 512 -12.86 -3.63 -30.23
CA ALA A 512 -12.71 -2.18 -30.26
C ALA A 512 -11.24 -1.82 -30.07
N TYR A 513 -10.77 -0.84 -30.84
CA TYR A 513 -9.41 -0.28 -30.77
C TYR A 513 -9.49 1.20 -30.41
#